data_fb0ce0888f7d2888b3d1593dbb5d3e87
#
_entry.id   fb0ce0888f7d2888b3d1593dbb5d3e87
#
_cell.length_a   1.000
_cell.length_b   1.000
_cell.length_c   1.000
_cell.angle_alpha   90.00
_cell.angle_beta   90.00
_cell.angle_gamma   90.00
#
_symmetry.space_group_name_H-M   'P 1'
#
loop_
_entity.id
_entity.type
_entity.pdbx_description
1 polymer ?
#
loop_
_entity_poly.entity_id
_entity_poly.type
_entity_poly.pdbx_seq_one_letter_code
_entity_poly.pdbx_strand_id
1 'polypeptide(L)'
;MTKTKRRVFDASFKLQVVQMIRAQGLRIGEVCRDMKLGETAVRRWLAQVDAEQLGQPGIGKPLTAEQQRIRQLEAENRQLRGDVDILKKASAFFARELR
;
A
#
# COMPACT_ATOMS: atom_id res chain seq x y z
N MET A 1 0.64 -14.85 32.31
CA MET A 1 -0.12 -13.79 31.64
C MET A 1 0.04 -13.94 30.14
N THR A 2 -1.03 -14.24 29.48
CA THR A 2 -1.03 -14.35 28.03
C THR A 2 -1.03 -12.97 27.39
N LYS A 3 0.04 -12.65 26.67
CA LYS A 3 0.06 -11.45 25.87
C LYS A 3 -0.93 -11.62 24.73
N THR A 4 -1.90 -10.73 24.64
CA THR A 4 -2.78 -10.66 23.47
C THR A 4 -1.92 -10.33 22.26
N LYS A 5 -1.86 -11.24 21.33
CA LYS A 5 -1.19 -10.96 20.05
C LYS A 5 -1.93 -9.86 19.33
N ARG A 6 -1.20 -8.84 18.85
CA ARG A 6 -1.79 -7.85 17.96
C ARG A 6 -2.30 -8.56 16.71
N ARG A 7 -3.56 -8.35 16.41
CA ARG A 7 -4.14 -8.87 15.17
C ARG A 7 -3.55 -8.09 14.01
N VAL A 8 -3.06 -8.83 13.03
CA VAL A 8 -2.55 -8.24 11.80
C VAL A 8 -3.58 -8.47 10.71
N PHE A 9 -3.96 -7.40 10.03
CA PHE A 9 -4.94 -7.45 8.96
C PHE A 9 -4.25 -7.14 7.64
N ASP A 10 -4.57 -7.91 6.60
CA ASP A 10 -4.03 -7.65 5.28
C ASP A 10 -4.80 -6.50 4.58
N ALA A 11 -4.25 -6.01 3.47
CA ALA A 11 -4.83 -4.90 2.72
C ALA A 11 -6.22 -5.24 2.20
N SER A 12 -6.43 -6.48 1.78
CA SER A 12 -7.70 -6.95 1.25
C SER A 12 -8.81 -6.87 2.30
N PHE A 13 -8.53 -7.31 3.52
CA PHE A 13 -9.48 -7.24 4.62
C PHE A 13 -9.81 -5.79 4.99
N LYS A 14 -8.79 -4.95 5.09
CA LYS A 14 -8.99 -3.52 5.41
C LYS A 14 -9.86 -2.84 4.37
N LEU A 15 -9.59 -3.07 3.10
CA LEU A 15 -10.38 -2.51 2.01
C LEU A 15 -11.82 -3.00 2.07
N GLN A 16 -12.03 -4.29 2.36
CA GLN A 16 -13.36 -4.87 2.48
C GLN A 16 -14.17 -4.20 3.58
N VAL A 17 -13.55 -3.97 4.75
CA VAL A 17 -14.21 -3.28 5.86
C VAL A 17 -14.60 -1.86 5.46
N VAL A 18 -13.70 -1.13 4.81
CA VAL A 18 -13.97 0.23 4.34
C VAL A 18 -15.12 0.23 3.34
N GLN A 19 -15.13 -0.70 2.41
CA GLN A 19 -16.19 -0.80 1.41
C GLN A 19 -17.54 -1.11 2.04
N MET A 20 -17.59 -1.97 3.05
CA MET A 20 -18.82 -2.26 3.78
C MET A 20 -19.37 -1.00 4.45
N ILE A 21 -18.52 -0.23 5.11
CA ILE A 21 -18.93 1.00 5.78
C ILE A 21 -19.44 2.02 4.77
N ARG A 22 -18.71 2.24 3.68
CA ARG A 22 -19.05 3.26 2.67
C ARG A 22 -20.26 2.88 1.83
N ALA A 23 -20.33 1.62 1.39
CA ALA A 23 -21.40 1.17 0.49
C ALA A 23 -22.71 0.95 1.23
N GLN A 24 -22.66 0.44 2.45
CA GLN A 24 -23.86 0.09 3.21
C GLN A 24 -24.25 1.16 4.22
N GLY A 25 -23.45 2.22 4.36
CA GLY A 25 -23.74 3.29 5.31
C GLY A 25 -23.69 2.85 6.76
N LEU A 26 -22.91 1.85 7.07
CA LEU A 26 -22.79 1.32 8.43
C LEU A 26 -22.02 2.28 9.33
N ARG A 27 -22.39 2.26 10.60
CA ARG A 27 -21.68 3.05 11.60
C ARG A 27 -20.39 2.37 12.00
N ILE A 28 -19.34 3.16 12.15
CA ILE A 28 -18.01 2.64 12.52
C ILE A 28 -18.08 1.86 13.83
N GLY A 29 -18.77 2.40 14.84
CA GLY A 29 -18.88 1.74 16.14
C GLY A 29 -19.56 0.38 16.07
N GLU A 30 -20.58 0.24 15.24
CA GLU A 30 -21.29 -1.04 15.06
C GLU A 30 -20.39 -2.08 14.40
N VAL A 31 -19.69 -1.69 13.33
CA VAL A 31 -18.78 -2.59 12.62
C VAL A 31 -17.65 -3.04 13.55
N CYS A 32 -17.11 -2.11 14.33
CA CYS A 32 -16.03 -2.43 15.27
C CYS A 32 -16.49 -3.41 16.35
N ARG A 33 -17.70 -3.25 16.86
CA ARG A 33 -18.25 -4.18 17.84
C ARG A 33 -18.49 -5.57 17.23
N ASP A 34 -19.10 -5.61 16.08
CA ASP A 34 -19.48 -6.87 15.43
C ASP A 34 -18.26 -7.67 15.01
N MET A 35 -17.24 -6.99 14.50
CA MET A 35 -16.03 -7.64 13.98
C MET A 35 -14.86 -7.61 14.96
N LYS A 36 -15.07 -7.06 16.14
CA LYS A 36 -14.03 -6.94 17.20
C LYS A 36 -12.81 -6.18 16.69
N LEU A 37 -13.06 -5.00 16.12
CA LEU A 37 -12.01 -4.12 15.58
C LEU A 37 -11.91 -2.86 16.43
N GLY A 38 -10.72 -2.26 16.43
CA GLY A 38 -10.52 -0.97 17.07
C GLY A 38 -10.99 0.18 16.18
N GLU A 39 -11.73 1.14 16.76
CA GLU A 39 -12.24 2.28 16.00
C GLU A 39 -11.12 3.13 15.40
N THR A 40 -10.03 3.32 16.13
CA THR A 40 -8.88 4.09 15.65
C THR A 40 -8.29 3.47 14.38
N ALA A 41 -8.14 2.14 14.37
CA ALA A 41 -7.63 1.43 13.22
C ALA A 41 -8.56 1.57 12.02
N VAL A 42 -9.86 1.39 12.24
CA VAL A 42 -10.86 1.48 11.15
C VAL A 42 -10.91 2.90 10.59
N ARG A 43 -10.87 3.92 11.43
CA ARG A 43 -10.83 5.32 10.98
C ARG A 43 -9.58 5.60 10.15
N ARG A 44 -8.45 5.00 10.52
CA ARG A 44 -7.21 5.13 9.76
C ARG A 44 -7.34 4.50 8.37
N TRP A 45 -7.98 3.32 8.30
CA TRP A 45 -8.21 2.65 7.01
C TRP A 45 -9.13 3.47 6.11
N LEU A 46 -10.19 4.05 6.68
CA LEU A 46 -11.10 4.93 5.94
C LEU A 46 -10.36 6.15 5.37
N ALA A 47 -9.55 6.80 6.18
CA ALA A 47 -8.78 7.95 5.74
C ALA A 47 -7.79 7.59 4.65
N GLN A 48 -7.15 6.42 4.77
CA GLN A 48 -6.19 5.96 3.78
C GLN A 48 -6.86 5.68 2.43
N VAL A 49 -8.00 4.97 2.44
CA VAL A 49 -8.72 4.69 1.20
C VAL A 49 -9.21 5.98 0.55
N ASP A 50 -9.73 6.92 1.34
CA ASP A 50 -10.17 8.21 0.82
C ASP A 50 -9.01 8.97 0.15
N ALA A 51 -7.84 9.00 0.78
CA ALA A 51 -6.66 9.64 0.21
C ALA A 51 -6.23 8.95 -1.09
N GLU A 52 -6.22 7.61 -1.11
CA GLU A 52 -5.81 6.85 -2.29
C GLU A 52 -6.77 7.05 -3.46
N GLN A 53 -8.07 7.19 -3.19
CA GLN A 53 -9.06 7.46 -4.23
C GLN A 53 -8.88 8.83 -4.85
N LEU A 54 -8.28 9.77 -4.13
CA LEU A 54 -7.92 11.09 -4.65
C LEU A 54 -6.55 11.07 -5.35
N GLY A 55 -5.94 9.92 -5.51
CA GLY A 55 -4.64 9.78 -6.14
C GLY A 55 -3.46 10.14 -5.25
N GLN A 56 -3.69 10.31 -3.95
CA GLN A 56 -2.64 10.64 -3.00
C GLN A 56 -2.14 9.37 -2.30
N PRO A 57 -0.84 9.28 -2.00
CA PRO A 57 -0.35 8.15 -1.23
C PRO A 57 -0.82 8.25 0.21
N GLY A 58 -1.38 7.17 0.73
CA GLY A 58 -1.74 7.08 2.13
C GLY A 58 -0.53 6.73 2.99
N ILE A 59 -0.78 6.57 4.29
CA ILE A 59 0.24 6.15 5.24
C ILE A 59 0.33 4.62 5.22
N GLY A 60 1.53 4.09 5.00
CA GLY A 60 1.77 2.65 4.99
C GLY A 60 1.51 2.00 3.64
N LYS A 61 1.24 0.70 3.66
CA LYS A 61 1.01 -0.05 2.41
C LYS A 61 -0.31 0.34 1.78
N PRO A 62 -0.36 0.49 0.45
CA PRO A 62 -1.61 0.86 -0.22
C PRO A 62 -2.71 -0.18 -0.03
N LEU A 63 -3.93 0.30 0.14
CA LEU A 63 -5.10 -0.55 0.28
C LEU A 63 -5.83 -0.76 -1.05
N THR A 64 -5.86 0.27 -1.91
CA THR A 64 -6.55 0.17 -3.20
C THR A 64 -5.65 -0.49 -4.25
N ALA A 65 -6.29 -1.19 -5.19
CA ALA A 65 -5.57 -1.86 -6.27
C ALA A 65 -4.78 -0.87 -7.13
N GLU A 66 -5.35 0.30 -7.39
CA GLU A 66 -4.68 1.34 -8.17
C GLU A 66 -3.39 1.80 -7.51
N GLN A 67 -3.42 2.07 -6.22
CA GLN A 67 -2.23 2.53 -5.51
C GLN A 67 -1.20 1.40 -5.34
N GLN A 68 -1.66 0.16 -5.18
CA GLN A 68 -0.76 -1.00 -5.18
C GLN A 68 -0.03 -1.11 -6.52
N ARG A 69 -0.77 -0.93 -7.62
CA ARG A 69 -0.19 -0.98 -8.97
C ARG A 69 0.78 0.17 -9.21
N ILE A 70 0.44 1.37 -8.76
CA ILE A 70 1.33 2.53 -8.86
C ILE A 70 2.66 2.26 -8.15
N ARG A 71 2.61 1.76 -6.92
CA ARG A 71 3.84 1.44 -6.18
C ARG A 71 4.67 0.36 -6.86
N GLN A 72 4.00 -0.65 -7.41
CA GLN A 72 4.69 -1.71 -8.14
C GLN A 72 5.40 -1.13 -9.36
N LEU A 73 4.71 -0.29 -10.13
CA LEU A 73 5.29 0.34 -11.32
C LEU A 73 6.43 1.29 -10.96
N GLU A 74 6.30 2.02 -9.86
CA GLU A 74 7.39 2.88 -9.39
C GLU A 74 8.64 2.07 -9.02
N ALA A 75 8.44 0.93 -8.35
CA ALA A 75 9.55 0.05 -8.00
C ALA A 75 10.22 -0.53 -9.24
N GLU A 76 9.42 -1.00 -10.21
CA GLU A 76 9.93 -1.49 -11.48
C GLU A 76 10.68 -0.40 -12.25
N ASN A 77 10.15 0.82 -12.23
CA ASN A 77 10.77 1.96 -12.90
C ASN A 77 12.15 2.28 -12.29
N ARG A 78 12.24 2.28 -10.94
CA ARG A 78 13.51 2.48 -10.27
C ARG A 78 14.51 1.39 -10.63
N GLN A 79 14.06 0.13 -10.70
CA GLN A 79 14.91 -1.01 -11.06
C GLN A 79 15.43 -0.85 -12.48
N LEU A 80 14.53 -0.55 -13.41
CA LEU A 80 14.90 -0.37 -14.83
C LEU A 80 15.87 0.78 -15.01
N ARG A 81 15.65 1.90 -14.34
CA ARG A 81 16.57 3.04 -14.38
C ARG A 81 17.94 2.67 -13.85
N GLY A 82 17.98 1.90 -12.76
CA GLY A 82 19.23 1.40 -12.20
C GLY A 82 19.96 0.50 -13.19
N ASP A 83 19.22 -0.42 -13.84
CA ASP A 83 19.78 -1.33 -14.83
C ASP A 83 20.35 -0.57 -16.03
N VAL A 84 19.63 0.43 -16.52
CA VAL A 84 20.09 1.28 -17.63
C VAL A 84 21.37 2.00 -17.22
N ASP A 85 21.42 2.55 -16.03
CA ASP A 85 22.61 3.26 -15.53
C ASP A 85 23.84 2.32 -15.45
N ILE A 86 23.65 1.12 -14.93
CA ILE A 86 24.69 0.10 -14.87
C ILE A 86 25.18 -0.26 -16.28
N LEU A 87 24.25 -0.48 -17.21
CA LEU A 87 24.59 -0.82 -18.59
C LEU A 87 25.36 0.31 -19.27
N LYS A 88 24.98 1.56 -19.05
CA LYS A 88 25.71 2.72 -19.59
C LYS A 88 27.13 2.76 -19.06
N LYS A 89 27.32 2.53 -17.77
CA LYS A 89 28.65 2.53 -17.15
C LYS A 89 29.51 1.37 -17.67
N ALA A 90 28.92 0.18 -17.79
CA ALA A 90 29.59 -0.98 -18.34
C ALA A 90 30.00 -0.74 -19.80
N SER A 91 29.10 -0.17 -20.60
CA SER A 91 29.37 0.15 -22.01
C SER A 91 30.52 1.13 -22.15
N ALA A 92 30.54 2.17 -21.32
CA ALA A 92 31.62 3.15 -21.31
C ALA A 92 32.95 2.51 -20.92
N PHE A 93 32.94 1.61 -19.94
CA PHE A 93 34.12 0.87 -19.50
C PHE A 93 34.68 0.01 -20.65
N PHE A 94 33.81 -0.79 -21.29
CA PHE A 94 34.25 -1.63 -22.40
C PHE A 94 34.78 -0.82 -23.58
N ALA A 95 34.16 0.31 -23.88
CA ALA A 95 34.65 1.18 -24.94
C ALA A 95 36.08 1.67 -24.68
N ARG A 96 36.41 1.95 -23.42
CA ARG A 96 37.77 2.34 -23.05
C ARG A 96 38.76 1.20 -23.15
N GLU A 97 38.32 -0.01 -22.80
CA GLU A 97 39.19 -1.20 -22.85
C GLU A 97 39.50 -1.66 -24.26
N LEU A 98 38.63 -1.35 -25.22
CA LEU A 98 38.79 -1.76 -26.63
C LEU A 98 39.64 -0.81 -27.45
N ARG A 99 40.21 0.20 -26.85
CA ARG A 99 41.12 1.11 -27.54
C ARG A 99 42.43 0.42 -27.92
#